data_ac5a2d17ade499c9add8c7f506bfed41
#
_entry.id   ac5a2d17ade499c9add8c7f506bfed41
#
_cell.length_a   1.000
_cell.length_b   1.000
_cell.length_c   1.000
_cell.angle_alpha   90.00
_cell.angle_beta   90.00
_cell.angle_gamma   90.00
#
_symmetry.space_group_name_H-M   'P 1'
#
loop_
_entity.id
_entity.type
_entity.pdbx_description
1 polymer ?
#
loop_
_entity_poly.entity_id
_entity_poly.type
_entity_poly.pdbx_seq_one_letter_code
_entity_poly.pdbx_strand_id
1 'polypeptide(L)'
;MRNIIKGTIFNLLGIADKRLDIPFKWSDSNLNSFEFVKDKSNKELADNKKVSLTEEQLNKFYKHIITGTERQIKKYTEIRDLFILQCLVGQRIGDMQKFFNGDNEMDEEAGTISIIQQKTKARAIIPLLPLAKEIISKYENKELLYYKERKSIVNEALKEVAEQAGLDEPITYEENGIKQTQPLYKLL
;
A
#
# COMPACT_ATOMS: atom_id res chain seq x y z
N MET A 1 -0.37 -18.93 -16.18
CA MET A 1 -0.96 -20.18 -15.68
C MET A 1 0.07 -21.22 -15.19
N ARG A 2 1.14 -21.55 -15.95
CA ARG A 2 2.15 -22.56 -15.53
C ARG A 2 2.83 -22.29 -14.18
N ASN A 3 3.15 -21.04 -13.85
CA ASN A 3 3.87 -20.70 -12.61
C ASN A 3 2.99 -20.76 -11.35
N ILE A 4 1.68 -20.53 -11.50
CA ILE A 4 0.72 -20.64 -10.39
C ILE A 4 0.54 -22.10 -9.98
N ILE A 5 0.44 -22.98 -10.97
CA ILE A 5 0.28 -24.44 -10.73
C ILE A 5 1.51 -25.00 -10.03
N LYS A 6 2.73 -24.62 -10.47
CA LYS A 6 3.97 -25.06 -9.83
C LYS A 6 4.07 -24.60 -8.37
N GLY A 7 3.78 -23.33 -8.08
CA GLY A 7 3.77 -22.80 -6.72
C GLY A 7 2.77 -23.50 -5.81
N THR A 8 1.60 -23.85 -6.33
CA THR A 8 0.56 -24.55 -5.58
C THR A 8 0.99 -25.99 -5.25
N ILE A 9 1.57 -26.72 -6.21
CA ILE A 9 2.07 -28.09 -6.00
C ILE A 9 3.19 -28.08 -4.95
N PHE A 10 4.13 -27.12 -4.99
CA PHE A 10 5.20 -27.03 -3.98
C PHE A 10 4.69 -26.72 -2.59
N ASN A 11 3.72 -25.82 -2.48
CA ASN A 11 3.10 -25.51 -1.19
C ASN A 11 2.36 -26.72 -0.63
N LEU A 12 1.67 -27.49 -1.47
CA LEU A 12 0.98 -28.71 -1.05
C LEU A 12 1.97 -29.79 -0.61
N LEU A 13 3.06 -29.99 -1.36
CA LEU A 13 4.10 -30.97 -1.01
C LEU A 13 4.87 -30.57 0.25
N GLY A 14 5.16 -29.27 0.44
CA GLY A 14 5.77 -28.77 1.67
C GLY A 14 4.86 -28.87 2.89
N ILE A 15 3.53 -28.81 2.71
CA ILE A 15 2.56 -29.05 3.77
C ILE A 15 2.48 -30.56 4.09
N ALA A 16 2.51 -31.43 3.09
CA ALA A 16 2.51 -32.85 3.27
C ALA A 16 3.73 -33.33 4.07
N ASP A 17 4.92 -32.84 3.72
CA ASP A 17 6.17 -33.16 4.42
C ASP A 17 6.18 -32.69 5.88
N LYS A 18 5.73 -31.45 6.13
CA LYS A 18 5.80 -30.85 7.47
C LYS A 18 4.64 -31.17 8.40
N ARG A 19 3.45 -31.44 7.87
CA ARG A 19 2.25 -31.59 8.69
C ARG A 19 1.71 -33.02 8.76
N LEU A 20 1.97 -33.83 7.74
CA LEU A 20 1.41 -35.17 7.65
C LEU A 20 2.46 -36.25 7.88
N ASP A 21 3.71 -35.88 8.18
CA ASP A 21 4.84 -36.81 8.44
C ASP A 21 4.99 -37.86 7.31
N ILE A 22 4.62 -37.50 6.09
CA ILE A 22 4.77 -38.33 4.91
C ILE A 22 6.18 -38.05 4.37
N PRO A 23 7.11 -39.03 4.47
CA PRO A 23 8.47 -38.87 4.00
C PRO A 23 8.47 -38.72 2.48
N PHE A 24 8.62 -37.46 2.00
CA PHE A 24 8.71 -37.16 0.59
C PHE A 24 10.17 -37.01 0.19
N LYS A 25 10.73 -38.00 -0.47
CA LYS A 25 12.10 -37.95 -1.00
C LYS A 25 12.10 -37.21 -2.34
N TRP A 26 12.55 -35.97 -2.32
CA TRP A 26 12.70 -35.14 -3.52
C TRP A 26 13.62 -35.73 -4.60
N SER A 27 14.52 -36.66 -4.20
CA SER A 27 15.49 -37.32 -5.09
C SER A 27 14.91 -38.37 -6.01
N ASP A 28 13.74 -38.94 -5.67
CA ASP A 28 13.21 -40.09 -6.38
C ASP A 28 12.06 -39.73 -7.35
N SER A 29 11.71 -38.48 -7.45
CA SER A 29 10.61 -38.06 -8.30
C SER A 29 11.12 -37.53 -9.63
N ASN A 30 10.40 -37.83 -10.72
CA ASN A 30 10.55 -37.20 -12.02
C ASN A 30 10.39 -35.66 -12.01
N LEU A 31 10.24 -35.07 -10.82
CA LEU A 31 10.27 -33.64 -10.55
C LEU A 31 11.63 -33.01 -10.81
N ASN A 32 12.74 -33.80 -10.84
CA ASN A 32 14.05 -33.33 -11.25
C ASN A 32 14.09 -32.91 -12.74
N SER A 33 13.12 -33.33 -13.53
CA SER A 33 12.96 -32.84 -14.93
C SER A 33 12.26 -31.50 -15.03
N PHE A 34 11.69 -30.98 -13.93
CA PHE A 34 11.23 -29.62 -13.89
C PHE A 34 12.39 -28.71 -13.49
N GLU A 35 13.15 -28.23 -14.47
CA GLU A 35 14.02 -27.10 -14.26
C GLU A 35 13.19 -25.96 -13.67
N PHE A 36 13.36 -25.76 -12.35
CA PHE A 36 12.96 -24.50 -11.74
C PHE A 36 13.83 -23.43 -12.35
N VAL A 37 13.35 -22.77 -13.37
CA VAL A 37 13.80 -21.42 -13.65
C VAL A 37 13.49 -20.67 -12.37
N LYS A 38 14.51 -20.55 -11.49
CA LYS A 38 14.47 -19.58 -10.39
C LYS A 38 14.17 -18.27 -11.08
N ASP A 39 12.93 -17.83 -10.90
CA ASP A 39 12.52 -16.54 -11.44
C ASP A 39 13.45 -15.52 -10.78
N LYS A 40 14.46 -15.07 -11.53
CA LYS A 40 15.41 -14.06 -11.06
C LYS A 40 14.68 -12.79 -10.64
N SER A 41 13.47 -12.58 -11.20
CA SER A 41 12.59 -11.48 -10.85
C SER A 41 12.27 -11.41 -9.36
N ASN A 42 12.12 -12.55 -8.66
CA ASN A 42 11.82 -12.55 -7.22
C ASN A 42 13.03 -12.20 -6.35
N LYS A 43 14.24 -12.40 -6.84
CA LYS A 43 15.46 -12.04 -6.09
C LYS A 43 15.85 -10.58 -6.35
N GLU A 44 15.62 -10.11 -7.58
CA GLU A 44 15.82 -8.71 -7.97
C GLU A 44 14.71 -7.82 -7.37
N LEU A 45 13.46 -8.32 -7.25
CA LEU A 45 12.37 -7.64 -6.55
C LEU A 45 12.57 -7.53 -5.03
N ALA A 46 13.36 -8.43 -4.43
CA ALA A 46 13.68 -8.36 -3.00
C ALA A 46 14.72 -7.29 -2.67
N ASP A 47 15.59 -6.93 -3.63
CA ASP A 47 16.59 -5.88 -3.48
C ASP A 47 16.08 -4.49 -3.91
N ASN A 48 14.96 -4.40 -4.63
CA ASN A 48 14.26 -3.14 -4.88
C ASN A 48 13.62 -2.66 -3.57
N LYS A 49 14.39 -1.93 -2.78
CA LYS A 49 13.93 -1.30 -1.56
C LYS A 49 12.73 -0.42 -1.91
N LYS A 50 11.53 -0.86 -1.58
CA LYS A 50 10.33 -0.04 -1.77
C LYS A 50 10.55 1.25 -0.99
N VAL A 51 10.44 2.35 -1.68
CA VAL A 51 10.50 3.67 -1.05
C VAL A 51 9.27 3.83 -0.17
N SER A 52 9.48 4.16 1.09
CA SER A 52 8.42 4.42 2.07
C SER A 52 8.74 5.69 2.84
N LEU A 53 7.71 6.43 3.21
CA LEU A 53 7.86 7.59 4.10
C LEU A 53 8.18 7.11 5.52
N THR A 54 9.13 7.80 6.16
CA THR A 54 9.33 7.67 7.61
C THR A 54 8.23 8.41 8.37
N GLU A 55 8.11 8.14 9.67
CA GLU A 55 7.15 8.84 10.52
C GLU A 55 7.40 10.36 10.55
N GLU A 56 8.67 10.77 10.59
CA GLU A 56 9.06 12.18 10.55
C GLU A 56 8.65 12.85 9.23
N GLN A 57 8.88 12.19 8.11
CA GLN A 57 8.48 12.65 6.79
C GLN A 57 6.96 12.74 6.66
N LEU A 58 6.23 11.74 7.18
CA LEU A 58 4.76 11.74 7.20
C LEU A 58 4.21 12.91 8.04
N ASN A 59 4.80 13.15 9.22
CA ASN A 59 4.43 14.28 10.07
C ASN A 59 4.76 15.63 9.43
N LYS A 60 5.92 15.76 8.77
CA LYS A 60 6.30 16.95 8.01
C LYS A 60 5.31 17.24 6.89
N PHE A 61 4.93 16.19 6.15
CA PHE A 61 3.96 16.26 5.07
C PHE A 61 2.58 16.69 5.56
N TYR A 62 2.08 16.10 6.67
CA TYR A 62 0.78 16.43 7.24
C TYR A 62 0.69 17.87 7.76
N LYS A 63 1.72 18.33 8.47
CA LYS A 63 1.75 19.66 9.10
C LYS A 63 2.03 20.80 8.13
N HIS A 64 2.44 20.47 6.91
CA HIS A 64 2.75 21.50 5.90
C HIS A 64 1.51 22.33 5.56
N ILE A 65 1.71 23.66 5.51
CA ILE A 65 0.67 24.62 5.09
C ILE A 65 0.72 24.71 3.57
N ILE A 66 -0.29 24.14 2.92
CA ILE A 66 -0.39 24.12 1.46
C ILE A 66 -0.63 25.52 0.93
N THR A 67 0.14 25.94 -0.07
CA THR A 67 0.03 27.22 -0.74
C THR A 67 -0.60 27.07 -2.13
N GLY A 68 -1.31 28.11 -2.60
CA GLY A 68 -1.95 28.11 -3.90
C GLY A 68 -3.27 28.89 -3.91
N THR A 69 -4.08 28.68 -4.93
CA THR A 69 -5.45 29.21 -4.95
C THR A 69 -6.35 28.49 -3.94
N GLU A 70 -7.39 29.14 -3.46
CA GLU A 70 -8.33 28.55 -2.47
C GLU A 70 -8.86 27.19 -2.93
N ARG A 71 -9.19 27.04 -4.22
CA ARG A 71 -9.62 25.76 -4.80
C ARG A 71 -8.53 24.68 -4.76
N GLN A 72 -7.29 25.05 -5.05
CA GLN A 72 -6.14 24.13 -4.97
C GLN A 72 -5.88 23.73 -3.52
N ILE A 73 -5.84 24.68 -2.60
CA ILE A 73 -5.63 24.42 -1.17
C ILE A 73 -6.66 23.41 -0.66
N LYS A 74 -7.94 23.64 -0.93
CA LYS A 74 -9.02 22.72 -0.53
C LYS A 74 -8.83 21.32 -1.10
N LYS A 75 -8.58 21.22 -2.42
CA LYS A 75 -8.37 19.94 -3.11
C LYS A 75 -7.14 19.20 -2.60
N TYR A 76 -6.02 19.88 -2.48
CA TYR A 76 -4.74 19.30 -2.08
C TYR A 76 -4.73 18.90 -0.60
N THR A 77 -5.42 19.65 0.25
CA THR A 77 -5.62 19.28 1.66
C THR A 77 -6.38 17.97 1.77
N GLU A 78 -7.47 17.81 1.02
CA GLU A 78 -8.22 16.54 1.01
C GLU A 78 -7.38 15.38 0.50
N ILE A 79 -6.69 15.56 -0.64
CA ILE A 79 -5.85 14.53 -1.23
C ILE A 79 -4.74 14.10 -0.26
N ARG A 80 -4.05 15.06 0.36
CA ARG A 80 -3.00 14.79 1.36
C ARG A 80 -3.53 14.04 2.56
N ASP A 81 -4.61 14.51 3.16
CA ASP A 81 -5.16 13.93 4.38
C ASP A 81 -5.62 12.48 4.14
N LEU A 82 -6.30 12.21 3.01
CA LEU A 82 -6.76 10.86 2.69
C LEU A 82 -5.61 9.92 2.29
N PHE A 83 -4.56 10.44 1.67
CA PHE A 83 -3.33 9.67 1.45
C PHE A 83 -2.68 9.28 2.79
N ILE A 84 -2.57 10.23 3.74
CA ILE A 84 -2.03 9.96 5.08
C ILE A 84 -2.89 8.93 5.81
N LEU A 85 -4.21 9.08 5.77
CA LEU A 85 -5.12 8.09 6.33
C LEU A 85 -4.85 6.70 5.74
N GLN A 86 -4.67 6.61 4.43
CA GLN A 86 -4.38 5.34 3.77
C GLN A 86 -3.04 4.74 4.23
N CYS A 87 -2.01 5.56 4.45
CA CYS A 87 -0.75 5.12 5.04
C CYS A 87 -0.92 4.59 6.48
N LEU A 88 -1.75 5.25 7.31
CA LEU A 88 -1.98 4.87 8.69
C LEU A 88 -2.79 3.58 8.84
N VAL A 89 -3.76 3.35 7.95
CA VAL A 89 -4.64 2.16 8.01
C VAL A 89 -4.15 1.00 7.14
N GLY A 90 -3.24 1.22 6.20
CA GLY A 90 -2.64 0.18 5.35
C GLY A 90 -3.63 -0.52 4.41
N GLN A 91 -4.80 0.08 4.13
CA GLN A 91 -5.81 -0.52 3.28
C GLN A 91 -5.71 -0.03 1.83
N ARG A 92 -6.27 -0.82 0.90
CA ARG A 92 -6.34 -0.42 -0.50
C ARG A 92 -7.30 0.74 -0.69
N ILE A 93 -7.01 1.60 -1.66
CA ILE A 93 -7.84 2.77 -1.99
C ILE A 93 -9.31 2.41 -2.22
N GLY A 94 -9.61 1.31 -2.91
CA GLY A 94 -10.99 0.87 -3.15
C GLY A 94 -11.70 0.36 -1.89
N ASP A 95 -10.97 -0.20 -0.93
CA ASP A 95 -11.53 -0.64 0.34
C ASP A 95 -11.84 0.57 1.24
N MET A 96 -10.98 1.59 1.25
CA MET A 96 -11.23 2.86 1.94
C MET A 96 -12.36 3.68 1.30
N GLN A 97 -12.48 3.67 -0.03
CA GLN A 97 -13.62 4.29 -0.71
C GLN A 97 -14.95 3.71 -0.24
N LYS A 98 -15.04 2.40 -0.11
CA LYS A 98 -16.24 1.73 0.43
C LYS A 98 -16.50 2.09 1.88
N PHE A 99 -15.46 2.21 2.68
CA PHE A 99 -15.61 2.67 4.07
C PHE A 99 -16.30 4.03 4.13
N PHE A 100 -15.87 5.00 3.34
CA PHE A 100 -16.50 6.33 3.31
C PHE A 100 -17.88 6.34 2.65
N ASN A 101 -18.22 5.34 1.85
CA ASN A 101 -19.56 5.18 1.28
C ASN A 101 -20.56 4.50 2.25
N GLY A 102 -20.14 4.15 3.46
CA GLY A 102 -21.00 3.54 4.47
C GLY A 102 -21.09 2.01 4.40
N ASP A 103 -20.28 1.36 3.57
CA ASP A 103 -20.28 -0.09 3.42
C ASP A 103 -19.55 -0.84 4.56
N ASN A 104 -19.01 -0.12 5.55
CA ASN A 104 -18.21 -0.68 6.64
C ASN A 104 -18.51 0.02 7.96
N GLU A 105 -18.20 -0.65 9.06
CA GLU A 105 -18.53 -0.22 10.41
C GLU A 105 -17.32 0.38 11.13
N MET A 106 -17.56 1.45 11.88
CA MET A 106 -16.62 2.00 12.85
C MET A 106 -17.12 1.68 14.25
N ASP A 107 -16.26 1.08 15.05
CA ASP A 107 -16.48 0.89 16.49
C ASP A 107 -15.73 2.01 17.22
N GLU A 108 -16.48 3.00 17.67
CA GLU A 108 -15.92 4.16 18.36
C GLU A 108 -15.37 3.79 19.74
N GLU A 109 -16.03 2.87 20.44
CA GLU A 109 -15.65 2.42 21.79
C GLU A 109 -14.34 1.64 21.74
N ALA A 110 -14.24 0.67 20.83
CA ALA A 110 -13.00 -0.08 20.59
C ALA A 110 -11.94 0.75 19.84
N GLY A 111 -12.34 1.85 19.20
CA GLY A 111 -11.46 2.67 18.38
C GLY A 111 -10.93 1.94 17.15
N THR A 112 -11.77 1.12 16.51
CA THR A 112 -11.41 0.31 15.36
C THR A 112 -12.35 0.53 14.20
N ILE A 113 -11.86 0.25 12.99
CA ILE A 113 -12.70 0.09 11.79
C ILE A 113 -12.68 -1.35 11.32
N SER A 114 -13.82 -1.82 10.82
CA SER A 114 -13.99 -3.14 10.25
C SER A 114 -14.22 -3.02 8.75
N ILE A 115 -13.32 -3.57 7.95
CA ILE A 115 -13.35 -3.48 6.48
C ILE A 115 -13.39 -4.87 5.87
N ILE A 116 -14.36 -5.11 4.98
CA ILE A 116 -14.39 -6.31 4.14
C ILE A 116 -13.60 -6.01 2.86
N GLN A 117 -12.41 -6.59 2.77
CA GLN A 117 -11.51 -6.39 1.63
C GLN A 117 -12.12 -6.93 0.33
N GLN A 118 -12.15 -6.11 -0.72
CA GLN A 118 -12.78 -6.48 -2.00
C GLN A 118 -12.11 -7.67 -2.68
N LYS A 119 -10.78 -7.73 -2.63
CA LYS A 119 -9.98 -8.73 -3.33
C LYS A 119 -10.00 -10.10 -2.64
N THR A 120 -9.89 -10.12 -1.33
CA THR A 120 -9.74 -11.35 -0.54
C THR A 120 -11.04 -11.80 0.12
N LYS A 121 -12.05 -10.93 0.18
CA LYS A 121 -13.29 -11.11 0.95
C LYS A 121 -13.05 -11.34 2.45
N ALA A 122 -11.84 -11.13 2.92
CA ALA A 122 -11.50 -11.23 4.32
C ALA A 122 -11.92 -9.97 5.08
N ARG A 123 -12.36 -10.15 6.32
CA ARG A 123 -12.63 -9.06 7.25
C ARG A 123 -11.32 -8.64 7.91
N ALA A 124 -10.99 -7.36 7.84
CA ALA A 124 -9.87 -6.75 8.53
C ALA A 124 -10.39 -5.82 9.62
N ILE A 125 -9.91 -5.99 10.85
CA ILE A 125 -10.19 -5.08 11.98
C ILE A 125 -8.92 -4.28 12.21
N ILE A 126 -9.02 -2.96 12.12
CA ILE A 126 -7.87 -2.06 12.10
C ILE A 126 -8.01 -1.07 13.25
N PRO A 127 -7.05 -1.04 14.19
CA PRO A 127 -7.02 -0.03 15.25
C PRO A 127 -6.72 1.34 14.64
N LEU A 128 -7.44 2.36 15.09
CA LEU A 128 -7.27 3.72 14.60
C LEU A 128 -6.36 4.52 15.54
N LEU A 129 -5.28 5.01 14.99
CA LEU A 129 -4.47 6.04 15.65
C LEU A 129 -5.25 7.36 15.78
N PRO A 130 -4.92 8.22 16.76
CA PRO A 130 -5.64 9.49 16.97
C PRO A 130 -5.76 10.35 15.71
N LEU A 131 -4.69 10.46 14.94
CA LEU A 131 -4.68 11.18 13.67
C LEU A 131 -5.61 10.56 12.61
N ALA A 132 -5.71 9.23 12.58
CA ALA A 132 -6.63 8.56 11.66
C ALA A 132 -8.10 8.85 12.01
N LYS A 133 -8.43 8.87 13.31
CA LYS A 133 -9.77 9.25 13.80
C LYS A 133 -10.10 10.69 13.43
N GLU A 134 -9.18 11.63 13.66
CA GLU A 134 -9.32 13.04 13.29
C GLU A 134 -9.63 13.20 11.79
N ILE A 135 -8.85 12.53 10.91
CA ILE A 135 -9.05 12.61 9.47
C ILE A 135 -10.42 11.99 9.08
N ILE A 136 -10.78 10.84 9.63
CA ILE A 136 -12.08 10.21 9.35
C ILE A 136 -13.22 11.18 9.70
N SER A 137 -13.24 11.72 10.93
CA SER A 137 -14.27 12.67 11.39
C SER A 137 -14.33 13.93 10.51
N LYS A 138 -13.19 14.41 10.03
CA LYS A 138 -13.13 15.57 9.13
C LYS A 138 -13.82 15.33 7.79
N TYR A 139 -13.81 14.10 7.29
CA TYR A 139 -14.31 13.73 5.97
C TYR A 139 -15.54 12.83 5.99
N GLU A 140 -16.07 12.52 7.14
CA GLU A 140 -17.31 11.77 7.28
C GLU A 140 -18.47 12.48 6.57
N ASN A 141 -19.31 11.71 5.89
CA ASN A 141 -20.47 12.21 5.14
C ASN A 141 -20.16 13.27 4.05
N LYS A 142 -18.93 13.34 3.57
CA LYS A 142 -18.51 14.23 2.49
C LYS A 142 -18.28 13.47 1.20
N GLU A 143 -18.61 14.14 0.11
CA GLU A 143 -18.24 13.68 -1.22
C GLU A 143 -16.73 13.93 -1.45
N LEU A 144 -15.95 12.84 -1.60
CA LEU A 144 -14.50 12.91 -1.60
C LEU A 144 -13.95 12.95 -3.03
N LEU A 145 -13.23 14.01 -3.35
CA LEU A 145 -12.55 14.19 -4.64
C LEU A 145 -11.43 13.17 -4.84
N TYR A 146 -10.74 12.79 -3.76
CA TYR A 146 -9.66 11.79 -3.77
C TYR A 146 -10.03 10.49 -4.48
N TYR A 147 -11.25 10.00 -4.28
CA TYR A 147 -11.73 8.76 -4.88
C TYR A 147 -12.37 8.94 -6.26
N LYS A 148 -12.73 10.18 -6.63
CA LYS A 148 -13.38 10.50 -7.91
C LYS A 148 -12.40 10.93 -8.99
N GLU A 149 -11.30 11.53 -8.59
CA GLU A 149 -10.29 12.02 -9.52
C GLU A 149 -9.49 10.89 -10.17
N ARG A 150 -8.91 11.17 -11.32
CA ARG A 150 -7.97 10.27 -11.99
C ARG A 150 -6.72 10.11 -11.13
N LYS A 151 -6.18 8.90 -11.06
CA LYS A 151 -4.97 8.60 -10.28
C LYS A 151 -3.78 9.51 -10.64
N SER A 152 -3.62 9.87 -11.91
CA SER A 152 -2.56 10.81 -12.35
C SER A 152 -2.68 12.16 -11.66
N ILE A 153 -3.92 12.72 -11.58
CA ILE A 153 -4.18 14.01 -10.94
C ILE A 153 -3.91 13.95 -9.43
N VAL A 154 -4.30 12.84 -8.78
CA VAL A 154 -4.02 12.63 -7.36
C VAL A 154 -2.51 12.53 -7.12
N ASN A 155 -1.80 11.76 -7.93
CA ASN A 155 -0.35 11.60 -7.79
C ASN A 155 0.40 12.92 -8.06
N GLU A 156 -0.01 13.71 -9.05
CA GLU A 156 0.57 15.04 -9.32
C GLU A 156 0.35 15.98 -8.12
N ALA A 157 -0.86 16.01 -7.57
CA ALA A 157 -1.14 16.81 -6.38
C ALA A 157 -0.32 16.39 -5.16
N LEU A 158 -0.15 15.07 -4.93
CA LEU A 158 0.69 14.56 -3.85
C LEU A 158 2.15 14.98 -4.02
N LYS A 159 2.68 14.89 -5.24
CA LYS A 159 4.06 15.32 -5.56
C LYS A 159 4.26 16.79 -5.32
N GLU A 160 3.32 17.62 -5.78
CA GLU A 160 3.40 19.06 -5.59
C GLU A 160 3.35 19.45 -4.10
N VAL A 161 2.45 18.85 -3.32
CA VAL A 161 2.39 19.10 -1.87
C VAL A 161 3.64 18.59 -1.16
N ALA A 162 4.19 17.45 -1.59
CA ALA A 162 5.42 16.90 -1.00
C ALA A 162 6.65 17.75 -1.32
N GLU A 163 6.71 18.34 -2.52
CA GLU A 163 7.73 19.31 -2.89
C GLU A 163 7.62 20.58 -2.04
N GLN A 164 6.41 21.13 -1.89
CA GLN A 164 6.16 22.28 -1.01
C GLN A 164 6.54 21.97 0.45
N ALA A 165 6.29 20.75 0.91
CA ALA A 165 6.67 20.30 2.23
C ALA A 165 8.19 20.06 2.41
N GLY A 166 8.99 20.20 1.34
CA GLY A 166 10.43 19.98 1.37
C GLY A 166 10.81 18.51 1.60
N LEU A 167 10.07 17.57 0.99
CA LEU A 167 10.45 16.15 0.93
C LEU A 167 11.37 15.93 -0.29
N ASP A 168 12.51 16.57 -0.28
CA ASP A 168 13.47 16.65 -1.40
C ASP A 168 14.71 15.76 -1.20
N GLU A 169 14.75 14.96 -0.14
CA GLU A 169 15.87 14.06 0.13
C GLU A 169 16.14 13.14 -1.08
N PRO A 170 17.40 12.99 -1.49
CA PRO A 170 17.76 12.14 -2.62
C PRO A 170 17.60 10.66 -2.26
N ILE A 171 16.73 9.97 -2.98
CA ILE A 171 16.53 8.53 -2.85
C ILE A 171 17.14 7.82 -4.04
N THR A 172 18.05 6.89 -3.76
CA THR A 172 18.64 6.01 -4.79
C THR A 172 17.89 4.69 -4.81
N TYR A 173 17.39 4.34 -5.99
CA TYR A 173 16.68 3.08 -6.23
C TYR A 173 17.17 2.47 -7.55
N GLU A 174 16.90 1.19 -7.76
CA GLU A 174 17.23 0.49 -8.97
C GLU A 174 15.96 0.20 -9.79
N GLU A 175 15.99 0.59 -11.06
CA GLU A 175 14.91 0.32 -12.00
C GLU A 175 15.51 -0.28 -13.29
N ASN A 176 15.05 -1.48 -13.65
CA ASN A 176 15.55 -2.23 -14.81
C ASN A 176 17.08 -2.44 -14.82
N GLY A 177 17.68 -2.64 -13.63
CA GLY A 177 19.13 -2.83 -13.49
C GLY A 177 19.94 -1.52 -13.54
N ILE A 178 19.28 -0.37 -13.58
CA ILE A 178 19.92 0.95 -13.63
C ILE A 178 19.64 1.67 -12.30
N LYS A 179 20.72 2.10 -11.63
CA LYS A 179 20.61 2.94 -10.43
C LYS A 179 20.20 4.35 -10.83
N GLN A 180 19.11 4.82 -10.23
CA GLN A 180 18.59 6.16 -10.41
C GLN A 180 18.53 6.86 -9.05
N THR A 181 18.74 8.17 -9.05
CA THR A 181 18.58 9.00 -7.85
C THR A 181 17.60 10.11 -8.16
N GLN A 182 16.55 10.19 -7.37
CA GLN A 182 15.52 11.22 -7.49
C GLN A 182 15.13 11.76 -6.12
N PRO A 183 14.64 13.00 -6.02
CA PRO A 183 14.08 13.50 -4.77
C PRO A 183 12.85 12.69 -4.36
N LEU A 184 12.68 12.52 -3.05
CA LEU A 184 11.61 11.69 -2.46
C LEU A 184 10.22 12.06 -2.98
N TYR A 185 9.91 13.36 -3.11
CA TYR A 185 8.60 13.82 -3.57
C TYR A 185 8.22 13.30 -4.98
N LYS A 186 9.19 12.99 -5.83
CA LYS A 186 8.92 12.42 -7.17
C LYS A 186 8.51 10.95 -7.14
N LEU A 187 8.73 10.29 -6.04
CA LEU A 187 8.48 8.86 -5.85
C LEU A 187 7.14 8.55 -5.15
N LEU A 188 6.43 9.60 -4.72
CA LEU A 188 5.08 9.53 -4.12
C LEU A 188 3.95 9.37 -5.16
#